data_5b009decdb209a49dae6141526ed9906
#
_entry.id   5b009decdb209a49dae6141526ed9906
#
_cell.length_a   1.000
_cell.length_b   1.000
_cell.length_c   1.000
_cell.angle_alpha   90.00
_cell.angle_beta   90.00
_cell.angle_gamma   90.00
#
_symmetry.space_group_name_H-M   'P 1'
#
loop_
_entity.id
_entity.type
_entity.pdbx_description
1 polymer ?
#
loop_
_entity_poly.entity_id
_entity_poly.type
_entity_poly.pdbx_seq_one_letter_code
_entity_poly.pdbx_strand_id
1 'polypeptide(L)'
;MGARALAQYDRDDNNSYYFGYTLDPDREFGGNELVGRDKGSFVAGARRRLNDSLTVYGENTYDLFGVHRSLTSTYGADYIASDFLTFTGGFEFGRVRDSSTNTEFDRKALSLGSIYRDEDLSLRTRLEYRKDEGLESGQDKDADTIAANLTARYKISDNARLLFSAEAIQSENASASIPDAKFVEITTGYAFRPVEHDRLNVLAKYSFLYDMTERASASTTNGANFDNSPRQKAHIFSLDASYDINRQWTLGGKIGARFSEQDNGDGFVSNNATLGVVNLRYHIVHKWDALVEYRQLHAQDIGTDTGVTTAIYRHVGNNMKIGAGYNFGKFSDDLRDVTYNDKGAFINIIAKF
;
A
#
# COMPACT_ATOMS: atom_id res chain seq x y z
N MET A 1 -1.80 -3.84 13.18
CA MET A 1 -1.86 -2.40 13.55
C MET A 1 -0.49 -1.77 13.33
N GLY A 2 -0.42 -0.77 12.44
CA GLY A 2 0.78 0.06 12.28
C GLY A 2 0.75 1.26 13.24
N ALA A 3 1.94 1.76 13.58
CA ALA A 3 2.09 2.97 14.37
C ALA A 3 3.30 3.77 13.85
N ARG A 4 3.16 5.09 13.82
CA ARG A 4 4.25 6.00 13.48
C ARG A 4 4.31 7.12 14.50
N ALA A 5 5.49 7.34 15.07
CA ALA A 5 5.79 8.49 15.90
C ALA A 5 6.90 9.29 15.23
N LEU A 6 6.69 10.57 15.00
CA LEU A 6 7.66 11.48 14.38
C LEU A 6 7.79 12.72 15.24
N ALA A 7 9.02 13.08 15.59
CA ALA A 7 9.38 14.36 16.19
C ALA A 7 10.12 15.19 15.13
N GLN A 8 9.71 16.42 14.93
CA GLN A 8 10.34 17.36 14.03
C GLN A 8 10.78 18.60 14.82
N TYR A 9 11.96 19.10 14.52
CA TYR A 9 12.52 20.31 15.05
C TYR A 9 12.90 21.24 13.89
N ASP A 10 12.19 22.34 13.77
CA ASP A 10 12.47 23.39 12.80
C ASP A 10 13.36 24.45 13.50
N ARG A 11 14.65 24.45 13.11
CA ARG A 11 15.61 25.43 13.63
C ARG A 11 15.31 26.84 13.15
N ASP A 12 14.91 26.94 11.89
CA ASP A 12 14.53 28.15 11.18
C ASP A 12 13.67 27.76 9.96
N ASP A 13 13.21 28.74 9.19
CA ASP A 13 12.36 28.54 8.00
C ASP A 13 13.02 27.68 6.90
N ASN A 14 14.34 27.51 6.97
CA ASN A 14 15.11 26.80 5.95
C ASN A 14 15.66 25.45 6.42
N ASN A 15 15.72 25.18 7.72
CA ASN A 15 16.36 23.99 8.27
C ASN A 15 15.42 23.24 9.21
N SER A 16 15.09 22.01 8.85
CA SER A 16 14.32 21.11 9.69
C SER A 16 15.07 19.78 9.90
N TYR A 17 14.90 19.24 11.09
CA TYR A 17 15.44 17.95 11.51
C TYR A 17 14.29 17.10 12.01
N TYR A 18 14.30 15.83 11.69
CA TYR A 18 13.28 14.92 12.17
C TYR A 18 13.87 13.60 12.62
N PHE A 19 13.19 13.00 13.57
CA PHE A 19 13.48 11.69 14.08
C PHE A 19 12.15 10.96 14.33
N GLY A 20 12.06 9.72 13.92
CA GLY A 20 10.83 8.95 14.07
C GLY A 20 11.04 7.46 14.18
N TYR A 21 9.98 6.79 14.61
CA TYR A 21 9.87 5.35 14.60
C TYR A 21 8.59 4.96 13.87
N THR A 22 8.72 4.04 12.96
CA THR A 22 7.59 3.48 12.22
C THR A 22 7.49 1.99 12.54
N LEU A 23 6.34 1.55 12.99
CA LEU A 23 5.96 0.14 13.08
C LEU A 23 5.00 -0.13 11.92
N ASP A 24 5.45 -0.90 10.95
CA ASP A 24 4.67 -1.29 9.78
C ASP A 24 4.28 -2.76 9.90
N PRO A 25 2.99 -3.08 10.10
CA PRO A 25 2.52 -4.45 10.23
C PRO A 25 2.67 -5.26 8.95
N ASP A 26 2.68 -4.57 7.80
CA ASP A 26 2.71 -5.18 6.48
C ASP A 26 4.13 -5.14 5.88
N ARG A 27 5.15 -4.90 6.72
CA ARG A 27 6.54 -4.84 6.29
C ARG A 27 7.03 -6.20 5.84
N GLU A 28 7.50 -6.25 4.61
CA GLU A 28 8.03 -7.45 3.97
C GLU A 28 9.52 -7.29 3.61
N PHE A 29 10.20 -8.42 3.51
CA PHE A 29 11.55 -8.51 2.97
C PHE A 29 11.69 -9.79 2.16
N GLY A 30 12.12 -9.67 0.90
CA GLY A 30 12.28 -10.81 0.01
C GLY A 30 10.96 -11.57 -0.25
N GLY A 31 9.82 -10.88 -0.20
CA GLY A 31 8.49 -11.48 -0.33
C GLY A 31 7.97 -12.19 0.92
N ASN A 32 8.68 -12.06 2.05
CA ASN A 32 8.25 -12.62 3.33
C ASN A 32 7.86 -11.50 4.30
N GLU A 33 6.72 -11.70 4.97
CA GLU A 33 6.28 -10.80 6.02
C GLU A 33 7.25 -10.85 7.21
N LEU A 34 7.79 -9.69 7.60
CA LEU A 34 8.62 -9.57 8.79
C LEU A 34 7.75 -9.67 10.04
N VAL A 35 8.27 -10.31 11.09
CA VAL A 35 7.52 -10.56 12.31
C VAL A 35 8.13 -9.87 13.53
N GLY A 36 7.29 -9.56 14.52
CA GLY A 36 7.75 -9.05 15.82
C GLY A 36 8.51 -7.74 15.70
N ARG A 37 9.79 -7.72 16.14
CA ARG A 37 10.63 -6.52 16.19
C ARG A 37 11.14 -6.08 14.82
N ASP A 38 11.12 -6.96 13.83
CA ASP A 38 11.57 -6.67 12.49
C ASP A 38 10.56 -5.80 11.70
N LYS A 39 9.33 -5.65 12.19
CA LYS A 39 8.32 -4.73 11.65
C LYS A 39 8.61 -3.25 11.93
N GLY A 40 9.57 -2.93 12.80
CA GLY A 40 9.88 -1.58 13.21
C GLY A 40 11.13 -1.00 12.59
N SER A 41 11.14 0.29 12.25
CA SER A 41 12.31 1.01 11.78
C SER A 41 12.41 2.41 12.39
N PHE A 42 13.63 2.86 12.65
CA PHE A 42 13.94 4.24 13.01
C PHE A 42 14.31 5.05 11.77
N VAL A 43 13.86 6.27 11.75
CA VAL A 43 14.18 7.25 10.71
C VAL A 43 14.75 8.49 11.36
N ALA A 44 15.88 8.97 10.87
CA ALA A 44 16.46 10.24 11.26
C ALA A 44 16.88 11.00 10.01
N GLY A 45 16.48 12.27 9.89
CA GLY A 45 16.77 13.04 8.70
C GLY A 45 16.88 14.54 8.97
N ALA A 46 17.40 15.19 7.94
CA ALA A 46 17.48 16.65 7.89
C ALA A 46 17.07 17.14 6.50
N ARG A 47 16.41 18.26 6.47
CA ARG A 47 16.00 18.96 5.25
C ARG A 47 16.47 20.40 5.31
N ARG A 48 17.05 20.89 4.22
CA ARG A 48 17.54 22.25 4.10
C ARG A 48 17.08 22.89 2.78
N ARG A 49 16.40 24.00 2.89
CA ARG A 49 16.09 24.88 1.77
C ARG A 49 17.30 25.75 1.47
N LEU A 50 17.91 25.57 0.31
CA LEU A 50 19.09 26.34 -0.12
C LEU A 50 18.71 27.68 -0.72
N ASN A 51 17.59 27.72 -1.44
CA ASN A 51 16.94 28.90 -2.00
C ASN A 51 15.46 28.61 -2.26
N ASP A 52 14.74 29.54 -2.88
CA ASP A 52 13.31 29.39 -3.13
C ASP A 52 12.94 28.23 -4.04
N SER A 53 13.87 27.77 -4.87
CA SER A 53 13.63 26.69 -5.83
C SER A 53 14.27 25.37 -5.46
N LEU A 54 15.26 25.35 -4.53
CA LEU A 54 16.04 24.14 -4.28
C LEU A 54 16.04 23.77 -2.79
N THR A 55 15.57 22.57 -2.50
CA THR A 55 15.65 21.95 -1.18
C THR A 55 16.44 20.66 -1.28
N VAL A 56 17.36 20.42 -0.36
CA VAL A 56 18.12 19.17 -0.23
C VAL A 56 17.76 18.47 1.06
N TYR A 57 17.84 17.15 1.07
CA TYR A 57 17.57 16.35 2.25
C TYR A 57 18.52 15.17 2.36
N GLY A 58 18.70 14.71 3.58
CA GLY A 58 19.36 13.45 3.90
C GLY A 58 18.58 12.72 4.98
N GLU A 59 18.38 11.43 4.78
CA GLU A 59 17.64 10.56 5.67
C GLU A 59 18.41 9.26 5.88
N ASN A 60 18.43 8.79 7.12
CA ASN A 60 18.96 7.48 7.47
C ASN A 60 17.83 6.65 8.07
N THR A 61 17.64 5.46 7.56
CA THR A 61 16.70 4.47 8.09
C THR A 61 17.47 3.33 8.73
N TYR A 62 17.10 2.98 9.96
CA TYR A 62 17.78 1.98 10.78
C TYR A 62 16.80 0.93 11.27
N ASP A 63 17.12 -0.32 11.06
CA ASP A 63 16.46 -1.46 11.68
C ASP A 63 17.36 -1.97 12.81
N LEU A 64 17.14 -1.48 14.03
CA LEU A 64 18.01 -1.79 15.16
C LEU A 64 17.54 -2.99 15.98
N PHE A 65 16.29 -3.38 15.85
CA PHE A 65 15.67 -4.42 16.67
C PHE A 65 15.20 -5.56 15.79
N GLY A 66 15.48 -6.78 16.19
CA GLY A 66 15.13 -7.97 15.46
C GLY A 66 16.31 -8.64 14.79
N VAL A 67 16.02 -9.54 13.88
CA VAL A 67 17.01 -10.37 13.15
C VAL A 67 17.37 -9.71 11.81
N HIS A 68 16.37 -9.15 11.15
CA HIS A 68 16.55 -8.35 9.95
C HIS A 68 17.08 -6.97 10.32
N ARG A 69 18.22 -6.59 9.75
CA ARG A 69 18.85 -5.30 9.98
C ARG A 69 19.17 -4.63 8.65
N SER A 70 18.72 -3.42 8.49
CA SER A 70 19.13 -2.57 7.39
C SER A 70 19.62 -1.23 7.91
N LEU A 71 20.58 -0.67 7.22
CA LEU A 71 21.04 0.69 7.39
C LEU A 71 21.07 1.29 5.98
N THR A 72 20.11 2.15 5.69
CA THR A 72 20.05 2.85 4.41
C THR A 72 20.17 4.35 4.62
N SER A 73 20.96 4.97 3.77
CA SER A 73 21.15 6.42 3.73
C SER A 73 20.64 6.92 2.39
N THR A 74 19.68 7.83 2.43
CA THR A 74 19.08 8.45 1.25
C THR A 74 19.44 9.93 1.23
N TYR A 75 19.97 10.41 0.13
CA TYR A 75 20.20 11.84 -0.11
C TYR A 75 19.43 12.24 -1.34
N GLY A 76 18.84 13.42 -1.28
CA GLY A 76 18.05 13.87 -2.41
C GLY A 76 17.87 15.38 -2.46
N ALA A 77 17.26 15.80 -3.56
CA ALA A 77 16.94 17.18 -3.82
C ALA A 77 15.58 17.31 -4.48
N ASP A 78 14.87 18.36 -4.11
CA ASP A 78 13.64 18.82 -4.73
C ASP A 78 13.91 20.17 -5.41
N TYR A 79 13.63 20.24 -6.72
CA TYR A 79 13.80 21.44 -7.52
C TYR A 79 12.44 21.94 -8.02
N ILE A 80 12.03 23.10 -7.53
CA ILE A 80 10.79 23.80 -7.93
C ILE A 80 11.09 24.51 -9.26
N ALA A 81 10.64 23.92 -10.37
CA ALA A 81 10.84 24.48 -11.70
C ALA A 81 9.81 25.57 -12.03
N SER A 82 8.62 25.48 -11.45
CA SER A 82 7.55 26.48 -11.54
C SER A 82 6.57 26.31 -10.37
N ASP A 83 5.56 27.17 -10.27
CA ASP A 83 4.49 27.08 -9.27
C ASP A 83 3.72 25.75 -9.33
N PHE A 84 3.77 25.09 -10.48
CA PHE A 84 3.03 23.85 -10.73
C PHE A 84 3.92 22.61 -10.79
N LEU A 85 5.24 22.76 -11.01
CA LEU A 85 6.12 21.64 -11.33
C LEU A 85 7.35 21.60 -10.41
N THR A 86 7.51 20.47 -9.73
CA THR A 86 8.69 20.14 -8.93
C THR A 86 9.32 18.86 -9.46
N PHE A 87 10.62 18.87 -9.67
CA PHE A 87 11.42 17.66 -9.92
C PHE A 87 12.04 17.18 -8.61
N THR A 88 12.09 15.85 -8.43
CA THR A 88 12.71 15.22 -7.28
C THR A 88 13.79 14.28 -7.75
N GLY A 89 14.92 14.23 -7.06
CA GLY A 89 16.00 13.28 -7.34
C GLY A 89 16.55 12.74 -6.03
N GLY A 90 16.90 11.47 -5.99
CA GLY A 90 17.45 10.85 -4.80
C GLY A 90 18.43 9.74 -5.14
N PHE A 91 19.41 9.60 -4.26
CA PHE A 91 20.37 8.51 -4.27
C PHE A 91 20.33 7.80 -2.91
N GLU A 92 20.18 6.49 -2.92
CA GLU A 92 20.16 5.64 -1.74
C GLU A 92 21.35 4.67 -1.79
N PHE A 93 21.97 4.46 -0.65
CA PHE A 93 22.91 3.38 -0.46
C PHE A 93 22.77 2.81 0.96
N GLY A 94 23.05 1.53 1.10
CA GLY A 94 22.91 0.87 2.37
C GLY A 94 23.34 -0.57 2.36
N ARG A 95 23.25 -1.19 3.52
CA ARG A 95 23.51 -2.61 3.71
C ARG A 95 22.31 -3.25 4.39
N VAL A 96 21.90 -4.38 3.87
CA VAL A 96 20.86 -5.23 4.44
C VAL A 96 21.51 -6.51 4.96
N ARG A 97 21.17 -6.90 6.20
CA ARG A 97 21.68 -8.10 6.82
C ARG A 97 20.58 -8.82 7.58
N ASP A 98 20.45 -10.11 7.36
CA ASP A 98 19.60 -11.01 8.12
C ASP A 98 20.39 -12.29 8.47
N SER A 99 20.74 -12.41 9.74
CA SER A 99 21.55 -13.54 10.21
C SER A 99 20.79 -14.86 10.29
N SER A 100 19.45 -14.82 10.29
CA SER A 100 18.61 -16.03 10.32
C SER A 100 18.55 -16.73 8.97
N THR A 101 18.63 -15.96 7.90
CA THR A 101 18.56 -16.44 6.52
C THR A 101 19.90 -16.45 5.81
N ASN A 102 20.99 -16.09 6.49
CA ASN A 102 22.31 -15.88 5.89
C ASN A 102 22.26 -14.90 4.70
N THR A 103 21.59 -13.78 4.92
CA THR A 103 21.44 -12.70 3.95
C THR A 103 22.34 -11.54 4.34
N GLU A 104 23.19 -11.08 3.42
CA GLU A 104 23.96 -9.85 3.54
C GLU A 104 24.27 -9.29 2.16
N PHE A 105 23.68 -8.13 1.82
CA PHE A 105 23.95 -7.47 0.55
C PHE A 105 24.02 -5.95 0.70
N ASP A 106 24.78 -5.33 -0.17
CA ASP A 106 24.84 -3.88 -0.36
C ASP A 106 23.80 -3.44 -1.38
N ARG A 107 23.12 -2.34 -1.07
CA ARG A 107 22.10 -1.72 -1.92
C ARG A 107 22.56 -0.36 -2.41
N LYS A 108 22.33 -0.05 -3.67
CA LYS A 108 22.47 1.27 -4.26
C LYS A 108 21.25 1.54 -5.14
N ALA A 109 20.65 2.72 -5.00
CA ALA A 109 19.51 3.09 -5.82
C ALA A 109 19.61 4.56 -6.25
N LEU A 110 19.14 4.84 -7.45
CA LEU A 110 18.96 6.19 -8.00
C LEU A 110 17.49 6.37 -8.33
N SER A 111 16.87 7.44 -7.86
CA SER A 111 15.48 7.76 -8.15
C SER A 111 15.32 9.15 -8.74
N LEU A 112 14.41 9.27 -9.70
CA LEU A 112 13.99 10.52 -10.30
C LEU A 112 12.47 10.59 -10.27
N GLY A 113 11.93 11.76 -10.04
CA GLY A 113 10.49 11.95 -10.00
C GLY A 113 10.07 13.35 -10.42
N SER A 114 8.78 13.50 -10.62
CA SER A 114 8.17 14.80 -10.82
C SER A 114 6.83 14.88 -10.09
N ILE A 115 6.51 16.07 -9.63
CA ILE A 115 5.23 16.42 -9.02
C ILE A 115 4.70 17.61 -9.80
N TYR A 116 3.60 17.39 -10.52
CA TYR A 116 2.85 18.46 -11.17
C TYR A 116 1.53 18.64 -10.44
N ARG A 117 1.17 19.89 -10.14
CA ARG A 117 -0.10 20.21 -9.46
C ARG A 117 -0.59 21.57 -9.93
N ASP A 118 -1.77 21.55 -10.55
CA ASP A 118 -2.56 22.74 -10.80
C ASP A 118 -3.97 22.59 -10.18
N GLU A 119 -4.94 23.42 -10.62
CA GLU A 119 -6.31 23.42 -10.09
C GLU A 119 -7.06 22.11 -10.39
N ASP A 120 -6.81 21.50 -11.56
CA ASP A 120 -7.56 20.36 -12.06
C ASP A 120 -6.75 19.07 -12.06
N LEU A 121 -5.42 19.12 -12.21
CA LEU A 121 -4.55 17.96 -12.34
C LEU A 121 -3.51 17.90 -11.23
N SER A 122 -3.44 16.78 -10.54
CA SER A 122 -2.31 16.42 -9.69
C SER A 122 -1.67 15.15 -10.22
N LEU A 123 -0.41 15.23 -10.64
CA LEU A 123 0.35 14.12 -11.19
C LEU A 123 1.63 13.96 -10.36
N ARG A 124 1.94 12.74 -9.97
CA ARG A 124 3.22 12.37 -9.36
C ARG A 124 3.79 11.18 -10.10
N THR A 125 5.06 11.27 -10.45
CA THR A 125 5.82 10.18 -11.06
C THR A 125 7.07 9.88 -10.24
N ARG A 126 7.52 8.63 -10.26
CA ARG A 126 8.83 8.20 -9.74
C ARG A 126 9.35 7.06 -10.61
N LEU A 127 10.59 7.16 -10.99
CA LEU A 127 11.38 6.10 -11.61
C LEU A 127 12.57 5.82 -10.71
N GLU A 128 12.85 4.56 -10.46
CA GLU A 128 13.97 4.11 -9.63
C GLU A 128 14.72 2.99 -10.33
N TYR A 129 16.04 3.10 -10.34
CA TYR A 129 16.96 2.02 -10.65
C TYR A 129 17.70 1.63 -9.37
N ARG A 130 17.70 0.34 -9.06
CA ARG A 130 18.32 -0.20 -7.85
C ARG A 130 19.20 -1.39 -8.21
N LYS A 131 20.37 -1.45 -7.57
CA LYS A 131 21.27 -2.58 -7.60
C LYS A 131 21.50 -3.13 -6.20
N ASP A 132 21.33 -4.44 -6.04
CA ASP A 132 21.56 -5.18 -4.82
C ASP A 132 22.65 -6.24 -5.09
N GLU A 133 23.80 -6.19 -4.38
CA GLU A 133 24.94 -7.09 -4.57
C GLU A 133 25.36 -7.74 -3.26
N GLY A 134 25.50 -9.07 -3.23
CA GLY A 134 25.97 -9.82 -2.04
C GLY A 134 25.36 -11.21 -1.96
N LEU A 135 24.80 -11.55 -0.80
CA LEU A 135 24.15 -12.84 -0.54
C LEU A 135 22.70 -12.66 -0.12
N GLU A 136 21.81 -13.49 -0.63
CA GLU A 136 20.44 -13.64 -0.17
C GLU A 136 20.12 -15.11 0.07
N SER A 137 19.74 -15.44 1.30
CA SER A 137 19.50 -16.83 1.74
C SER A 137 20.69 -17.76 1.44
N GLY A 138 21.92 -17.24 1.54
CA GLY A 138 23.16 -17.98 1.30
C GLY A 138 23.51 -18.16 -0.17
N GLN A 139 22.76 -17.52 -1.09
CA GLN A 139 23.02 -17.58 -2.54
C GLN A 139 23.50 -16.23 -3.06
N ASP A 140 24.31 -16.25 -4.10
CA ASP A 140 24.80 -15.02 -4.72
C ASP A 140 23.64 -14.19 -5.26
N LYS A 141 23.60 -12.92 -4.85
CA LYS A 141 22.67 -11.91 -5.30
C LYS A 141 23.43 -10.85 -6.11
N ASP A 142 23.01 -10.68 -7.35
CA ASP A 142 23.42 -9.58 -8.23
C ASP A 142 22.19 -9.17 -9.02
N ALA A 143 21.36 -8.34 -8.39
CA ALA A 143 20.03 -8.01 -8.86
C ALA A 143 19.96 -6.55 -9.30
N ASP A 144 19.56 -6.35 -10.56
CA ASP A 144 19.21 -5.07 -11.12
C ASP A 144 17.69 -4.91 -11.13
N THR A 145 17.17 -3.85 -10.51
CA THR A 145 15.74 -3.59 -10.39
C THR A 145 15.39 -2.23 -10.96
N ILE A 146 14.37 -2.19 -11.82
CA ILE A 146 13.73 -0.96 -12.27
C ILE A 146 12.33 -0.92 -11.70
N ALA A 147 11.99 0.17 -11.02
CA ALA A 147 10.66 0.42 -10.48
C ALA A 147 10.12 1.75 -11.01
N ALA A 148 8.87 1.76 -11.42
CA ALA A 148 8.17 2.96 -11.89
C ALA A 148 6.85 3.09 -11.15
N ASN A 149 6.54 4.28 -10.66
CA ASN A 149 5.28 4.61 -10.02
C ASN A 149 4.70 5.89 -10.61
N LEU A 150 3.40 5.88 -10.88
CA LEU A 150 2.65 7.03 -11.36
C LEU A 150 1.32 7.12 -10.63
N THR A 151 0.99 8.29 -10.12
CA THR A 151 -0.35 8.58 -9.57
C THR A 151 -0.88 9.88 -10.18
N ALA A 152 -2.12 9.86 -10.64
CA ALA A 152 -2.78 11.02 -11.20
C ALA A 152 -4.20 11.18 -10.62
N ARG A 153 -4.58 12.44 -10.41
CA ARG A 153 -5.95 12.83 -10.06
C ARG A 153 -6.34 13.98 -10.96
N TYR A 154 -7.42 13.79 -11.71
CA TYR A 154 -7.93 14.79 -12.61
C TYR A 154 -9.36 15.19 -12.23
N LYS A 155 -9.59 16.46 -12.01
CA LYS A 155 -10.90 17.04 -11.73
C LYS A 155 -11.64 17.26 -13.05
N ILE A 156 -12.63 16.40 -13.34
CA ILE A 156 -13.47 16.57 -14.55
C ILE A 156 -14.46 17.71 -14.34
N SER A 157 -15.00 17.80 -13.12
CA SER A 157 -15.94 18.82 -12.66
C SER A 157 -15.92 18.90 -11.13
N ASP A 158 -16.70 19.82 -10.56
CA ASP A 158 -16.85 19.88 -9.11
C ASP A 158 -17.46 18.60 -8.51
N ASN A 159 -18.19 17.85 -9.32
CA ASN A 159 -18.87 16.62 -8.92
C ASN A 159 -18.08 15.35 -9.24
N ALA A 160 -17.08 15.41 -10.13
CA ALA A 160 -16.46 14.21 -10.69
C ALA A 160 -14.94 14.32 -10.79
N ARG A 161 -14.25 13.21 -10.45
CA ARG A 161 -12.79 13.10 -10.55
C ARG A 161 -12.39 11.74 -11.13
N LEU A 162 -11.36 11.75 -11.96
CA LEU A 162 -10.63 10.56 -12.36
C LEU A 162 -9.44 10.34 -11.43
N LEU A 163 -9.23 9.09 -11.08
CA LEU A 163 -8.10 8.61 -10.31
C LEU A 163 -7.34 7.62 -11.16
N PHE A 164 -6.03 7.70 -11.16
CA PHE A 164 -5.17 6.76 -11.86
C PHE A 164 -3.95 6.45 -11.01
N SER A 165 -3.58 5.19 -10.93
CA SER A 165 -2.29 4.76 -10.39
C SER A 165 -1.74 3.65 -11.25
N ALA A 166 -0.42 3.67 -11.46
CA ALA A 166 0.30 2.60 -12.10
C ALA A 166 1.60 2.35 -11.33
N GLU A 167 1.90 1.09 -11.11
CA GLU A 167 3.15 0.62 -10.53
C GLU A 167 3.71 -0.50 -11.41
N ALA A 168 4.99 -0.44 -11.69
CA ALA A 168 5.70 -1.48 -12.44
C ALA A 168 7.05 -1.73 -11.78
N ILE A 169 7.39 -3.00 -11.59
CA ILE A 169 8.66 -3.45 -11.05
C ILE A 169 9.18 -4.58 -11.94
N GLN A 170 10.42 -4.45 -12.36
CA GLN A 170 11.15 -5.52 -13.02
C GLN A 170 12.49 -5.67 -12.31
N SER A 171 12.80 -6.87 -11.86
CA SER A 171 14.08 -7.23 -11.27
C SER A 171 14.65 -8.42 -12.03
N GLU A 172 15.89 -8.30 -12.43
CA GLU A 172 16.67 -9.38 -13.07
C GLU A 172 17.84 -9.72 -12.15
N ASN A 173 18.05 -10.99 -11.88
CA ASN A 173 19.17 -11.46 -11.07
C ASN A 173 20.13 -12.27 -11.92
N ALA A 174 21.41 -11.91 -11.93
CA ALA A 174 22.44 -12.65 -12.64
C ALA A 174 22.66 -14.07 -12.10
N SER A 175 22.25 -14.33 -10.84
CA SER A 175 22.25 -15.67 -10.26
C SER A 175 20.94 -16.40 -10.56
N ALA A 176 21.01 -17.54 -11.24
CA ALA A 176 19.85 -18.37 -11.55
C ALA A 176 19.13 -18.95 -10.30
N SER A 177 19.69 -18.72 -9.11
CA SER A 177 19.15 -19.25 -7.86
C SER A 177 18.13 -18.31 -7.19
N ILE A 178 18.12 -17.05 -7.60
CA ILE A 178 17.16 -16.07 -7.10
C ILE A 178 16.27 -15.66 -8.27
N PRO A 179 14.96 -15.85 -8.16
CA PRO A 179 14.05 -15.63 -9.28
C PRO A 179 13.89 -14.16 -9.63
N ASP A 180 13.59 -13.91 -10.90
CA ASP A 180 13.26 -12.60 -11.42
C ASP A 180 11.88 -12.14 -10.92
N ALA A 181 11.73 -10.84 -10.68
CA ALA A 181 10.46 -10.24 -10.35
C ALA A 181 9.91 -9.44 -11.54
N LYS A 182 8.64 -9.70 -11.89
CA LYS A 182 7.89 -8.92 -12.89
C LYS A 182 6.51 -8.61 -12.34
N PHE A 183 6.30 -7.36 -12.01
CA PHE A 183 5.05 -6.89 -11.43
C PHE A 183 4.55 -5.65 -12.17
N VAL A 184 3.26 -5.62 -12.50
CA VAL A 184 2.57 -4.43 -13.00
C VAL A 184 1.19 -4.37 -12.38
N GLU A 185 0.88 -3.26 -11.74
CA GLU A 185 -0.49 -2.94 -11.30
C GLU A 185 -0.92 -1.60 -11.91
N ILE A 186 -2.08 -1.59 -12.55
CA ILE A 186 -2.70 -0.37 -13.07
C ILE A 186 -4.10 -0.28 -12.50
N THR A 187 -4.40 0.82 -11.83
CA THR A 187 -5.74 1.09 -11.30
C THR A 187 -6.25 2.41 -11.86
N THR A 188 -7.48 2.39 -12.36
CA THR A 188 -8.22 3.59 -12.73
C THR A 188 -9.54 3.64 -11.96
N GLY A 189 -9.95 4.83 -11.57
CA GLY A 189 -11.16 5.05 -10.80
C GLY A 189 -11.89 6.32 -11.25
N TYR A 190 -13.22 6.25 -11.19
CA TYR A 190 -14.09 7.39 -11.39
C TYR A 190 -14.87 7.64 -10.10
N ALA A 191 -14.59 8.78 -9.45
CA ALA A 191 -15.26 9.20 -8.24
C ALA A 191 -16.29 10.27 -8.57
N PHE A 192 -17.53 10.05 -8.14
CA PHE A 192 -18.65 10.95 -8.35
C PHE A 192 -19.30 11.30 -7.02
N ARG A 193 -19.40 12.61 -6.73
CA ARG A 193 -20.08 13.17 -5.56
C ARG A 193 -20.73 14.51 -5.95
N PRO A 194 -22.06 14.56 -6.16
CA PRO A 194 -22.74 15.79 -6.50
C PRO A 194 -22.63 16.82 -5.36
N VAL A 195 -22.18 18.03 -5.68
CA VAL A 195 -22.02 19.11 -4.69
C VAL A 195 -23.37 19.62 -4.20
N GLU A 196 -24.37 19.72 -5.09
CA GLU A 196 -25.72 20.20 -4.75
C GLU A 196 -26.54 19.18 -3.94
N HIS A 197 -26.21 17.87 -4.09
CA HIS A 197 -26.88 16.78 -3.42
C HIS A 197 -25.82 15.80 -2.88
N ASP A 198 -25.04 16.25 -1.89
CA ASP A 198 -23.89 15.54 -1.32
C ASP A 198 -24.23 14.21 -0.61
N ARG A 199 -25.50 13.76 -0.75
CA ARG A 199 -25.97 12.47 -0.20
C ARG A 199 -25.45 11.25 -0.92
N LEU A 200 -25.07 11.38 -2.20
CA LEU A 200 -24.62 10.27 -3.02
C LEU A 200 -23.11 10.34 -3.23
N ASN A 201 -22.41 9.24 -2.90
CA ASN A 201 -21.02 9.06 -3.29
C ASN A 201 -20.89 7.75 -4.05
N VAL A 202 -20.22 7.79 -5.20
CA VAL A 202 -19.99 6.62 -6.05
C VAL A 202 -18.51 6.57 -6.44
N LEU A 203 -17.93 5.39 -6.38
CA LEU A 203 -16.59 5.10 -6.87
C LEU A 203 -16.63 3.84 -7.75
N ALA A 204 -16.45 4.01 -9.04
CA ALA A 204 -16.20 2.90 -9.96
C ALA A 204 -14.68 2.75 -10.12
N LYS A 205 -14.16 1.53 -9.98
CA LYS A 205 -12.73 1.23 -10.04
C LYS A 205 -12.49 0.00 -10.91
N TYR A 206 -11.44 0.08 -11.71
CA TYR A 206 -10.87 -1.04 -12.44
C TYR A 206 -9.40 -1.17 -12.09
N SER A 207 -8.95 -2.38 -11.79
CA SER A 207 -7.53 -2.69 -11.57
C SER A 207 -7.12 -3.84 -12.46
N PHE A 208 -5.96 -3.69 -13.09
CA PHE A 208 -5.24 -4.75 -13.78
C PHE A 208 -4.01 -5.09 -12.96
N LEU A 209 -3.86 -6.37 -12.64
CA LEU A 209 -2.73 -6.93 -11.92
C LEU A 209 -2.03 -7.94 -12.81
N TYR A 210 -0.72 -7.81 -12.96
CA TYR A 210 0.17 -8.76 -13.61
C TYR A 210 1.34 -9.00 -12.66
N ASP A 211 1.33 -10.14 -11.98
CA ASP A 211 2.38 -10.56 -11.06
C ASP A 211 2.97 -11.89 -11.55
N MET A 212 4.14 -11.80 -12.17
CA MET A 212 4.92 -12.92 -12.66
C MET A 212 6.22 -13.08 -11.86
N THR A 213 6.22 -12.62 -10.61
CA THR A 213 7.35 -12.81 -9.72
C THR A 213 7.53 -14.31 -9.48
N GLU A 214 8.64 -14.84 -9.93
CA GLU A 214 9.01 -16.22 -9.67
C GLU A 214 9.46 -16.31 -8.21
N ARG A 215 8.73 -17.07 -7.41
CA ARG A 215 9.13 -17.33 -6.03
C ARG A 215 9.88 -18.64 -6.00
N ALA A 216 11.09 -18.61 -5.44
CA ALA A 216 11.86 -19.84 -5.24
C ALA A 216 11.02 -20.85 -4.48
N SER A 217 10.75 -21.99 -5.10
CA SER A 217 10.12 -23.13 -4.46
C SER A 217 11.04 -23.59 -3.34
N ALA A 218 10.81 -23.14 -2.11
CA ALA A 218 11.57 -23.59 -0.97
C ALA A 218 11.31 -25.08 -0.79
N SER A 219 12.34 -25.86 -1.00
CA SER A 219 12.37 -27.26 -0.63
C SER A 219 11.88 -27.42 0.81
N THR A 220 10.87 -28.23 1.01
CA THR A 220 10.08 -28.46 2.22
C THR A 220 10.86 -29.04 3.40
N THR A 221 12.17 -28.82 3.53
CA THR A 221 12.97 -29.50 4.53
C THR A 221 13.12 -28.73 5.86
N ASN A 222 12.76 -27.47 5.98
CA ASN A 222 12.98 -26.71 7.21
C ASN A 222 11.84 -25.75 7.63
N GLY A 223 10.57 -26.05 7.34
CA GLY A 223 9.46 -25.40 8.06
C GLY A 223 9.29 -23.89 7.89
N ALA A 224 9.93 -23.26 6.93
CA ALA A 224 9.65 -21.88 6.55
C ALA A 224 8.42 -21.84 5.66
N ASN A 225 7.31 -21.33 6.17
CA ASN A 225 6.14 -21.00 5.36
C ASN A 225 6.49 -19.80 4.49
N PHE A 226 6.96 -20.05 3.29
CA PHE A 226 7.01 -19.02 2.25
C PHE A 226 5.58 -18.81 1.74
N ASP A 227 5.17 -17.58 1.66
CA ASP A 227 3.92 -17.22 1.00
C ASP A 227 4.04 -17.55 -0.50
N ASN A 228 3.52 -18.72 -0.86
CA ASN A 228 3.47 -19.21 -2.22
C ASN A 228 2.32 -18.53 -2.98
N SER A 229 2.27 -17.20 -3.02
CA SER A 229 1.33 -16.55 -3.92
C SER A 229 1.67 -16.95 -5.35
N PRO A 230 0.77 -17.60 -6.07
CA PRO A 230 1.03 -18.06 -7.42
C PRO A 230 1.23 -16.86 -8.36
N ARG A 231 2.01 -17.07 -9.44
CA ARG A 231 2.02 -16.09 -10.55
C ARG A 231 0.60 -15.88 -11.03
N GLN A 232 0.22 -14.62 -11.23
CA GLN A 232 -1.17 -14.29 -11.51
C GLN A 232 -1.34 -13.14 -12.47
N LYS A 233 -2.44 -13.18 -13.20
CA LYS A 233 -2.98 -12.06 -13.96
C LYS A 233 -4.41 -11.86 -13.50
N ALA A 234 -4.82 -10.63 -13.23
CA ALA A 234 -6.19 -10.38 -12.80
C ALA A 234 -6.74 -9.06 -13.34
N HIS A 235 -8.01 -9.10 -13.69
CA HIS A 235 -8.84 -7.93 -13.97
C HIS A 235 -9.86 -7.81 -12.84
N ILE A 236 -9.84 -6.70 -12.12
CA ILE A 236 -10.69 -6.48 -10.96
C ILE A 236 -11.56 -5.26 -11.23
N PHE A 237 -12.86 -5.43 -11.19
CA PHE A 237 -13.85 -4.37 -11.30
C PHE A 237 -14.54 -4.20 -9.96
N SER A 238 -14.72 -2.96 -9.51
CA SER A 238 -15.54 -2.67 -8.35
C SER A 238 -16.36 -1.40 -8.52
N LEU A 239 -17.54 -1.42 -7.93
CA LEU A 239 -18.42 -0.27 -7.79
C LEU A 239 -18.83 -0.15 -6.34
N ASP A 240 -18.41 0.93 -5.71
CA ASP A 240 -18.76 1.31 -4.36
C ASP A 240 -19.74 2.48 -4.42
N ALA A 241 -20.81 2.42 -3.65
CA ALA A 241 -21.77 3.51 -3.54
C ALA A 241 -22.23 3.69 -2.09
N SER A 242 -22.42 4.94 -1.68
CA SER A 242 -23.06 5.25 -0.42
C SER A 242 -24.09 6.37 -0.60
N TYR A 243 -25.21 6.22 0.09
CA TYR A 243 -26.32 7.16 0.01
C TYR A 243 -26.82 7.53 1.41
N ASP A 244 -26.80 8.81 1.73
CA ASP A 244 -27.34 9.35 2.98
C ASP A 244 -28.86 9.50 2.84
N ILE A 245 -29.61 8.51 3.36
CA ILE A 245 -31.10 8.50 3.33
C ILE A 245 -31.61 9.74 4.07
N ASN A 246 -31.01 10.01 5.23
CA ASN A 246 -31.27 11.20 6.04
C ASN A 246 -30.04 11.49 6.92
N ARG A 247 -30.13 12.44 7.85
CA ARG A 247 -29.02 12.82 8.76
C ARG A 247 -28.57 11.69 9.69
N GLN A 248 -29.36 10.67 9.88
CA GLN A 248 -29.09 9.56 10.81
C GLN A 248 -28.71 8.27 10.09
N TRP A 249 -29.22 8.03 8.87
CA TRP A 249 -29.07 6.78 8.17
C TRP A 249 -28.29 6.93 6.88
N THR A 250 -27.24 6.14 6.73
CA THR A 250 -26.47 5.99 5.48
C THR A 250 -26.53 4.52 5.07
N LEU A 251 -26.95 4.28 3.83
CA LEU A 251 -26.86 2.98 3.17
C LEU A 251 -25.63 2.96 2.29
N GLY A 252 -24.81 1.93 2.40
CA GLY A 252 -23.66 1.69 1.56
C GLY A 252 -23.72 0.33 0.88
N GLY A 253 -23.01 0.19 -0.23
CA GLY A 253 -22.88 -1.07 -0.92
C GLY A 253 -21.65 -1.09 -1.81
N LYS A 254 -21.12 -2.30 -2.02
CA LYS A 254 -20.02 -2.57 -2.93
C LYS A 254 -20.33 -3.83 -3.71
N ILE A 255 -20.11 -3.79 -5.00
CA ILE A 255 -20.07 -4.98 -5.85
C ILE A 255 -18.71 -5.04 -6.51
N GLY A 256 -18.17 -6.25 -6.65
CA GLY A 256 -16.89 -6.46 -7.29
C GLY A 256 -16.87 -7.78 -8.05
N ALA A 257 -16.03 -7.82 -9.08
CA ALA A 257 -15.75 -9.04 -9.83
C ALA A 257 -14.26 -9.09 -10.14
N ARG A 258 -13.64 -10.24 -9.90
CA ARG A 258 -12.26 -10.55 -10.25
C ARG A 258 -12.28 -11.68 -11.28
N PHE A 259 -11.62 -11.44 -12.39
CA PHE A 259 -11.32 -12.44 -13.41
C PHE A 259 -9.81 -12.64 -13.38
N SER A 260 -9.36 -13.80 -12.94
CA SER A 260 -7.94 -14.06 -12.77
C SER A 260 -7.52 -15.42 -13.31
N GLU A 261 -6.26 -15.48 -13.71
CA GLU A 261 -5.55 -16.69 -14.05
C GLU A 261 -4.37 -16.82 -13.08
N GLN A 262 -4.24 -17.97 -12.44
CA GLN A 262 -3.17 -18.28 -11.50
C GLN A 262 -2.39 -19.48 -11.98
N ASP A 263 -1.06 -19.41 -11.87
CA ASP A 263 -0.18 -20.52 -12.22
C ASP A 263 0.15 -21.34 -10.97
N ASN A 264 -0.32 -22.56 -10.93
CA ASN A 264 -0.11 -23.51 -9.83
C ASN A 264 1.08 -24.46 -10.08
N GLY A 265 1.92 -24.15 -11.09
CA GLY A 265 3.06 -25.00 -11.47
C GLY A 265 2.79 -25.88 -12.70
N ASP A 266 1.55 -26.24 -12.97
CA ASP A 266 1.11 -27.02 -14.14
C ASP A 266 0.53 -26.15 -15.27
N GLY A 267 0.61 -24.82 -15.11
CA GLY A 267 0.06 -23.81 -16.03
C GLY A 267 -0.98 -22.90 -15.40
N PHE A 268 -1.51 -21.99 -16.21
CA PHE A 268 -2.50 -21.01 -15.75
C PHE A 268 -3.90 -21.62 -15.68
N VAL A 269 -4.52 -21.50 -14.51
CA VAL A 269 -5.90 -21.93 -14.23
C VAL A 269 -6.73 -20.70 -13.85
N SER A 270 -7.97 -20.62 -14.38
CA SER A 270 -8.89 -19.54 -14.02
C SER A 270 -9.32 -19.65 -12.56
N ASN A 271 -9.24 -18.53 -11.85
CA ASN A 271 -9.71 -18.39 -10.47
C ASN A 271 -10.53 -17.08 -10.33
N ASN A 272 -11.83 -17.17 -10.63
CA ASN A 272 -12.73 -16.04 -10.66
C ASN A 272 -13.44 -15.87 -9.32
N ALA A 273 -13.68 -14.62 -8.92
CA ALA A 273 -14.39 -14.31 -7.70
C ALA A 273 -15.36 -13.14 -7.88
N THR A 274 -16.45 -13.16 -7.15
CA THR A 274 -17.40 -12.05 -7.06
C THR A 274 -17.68 -11.70 -5.61
N LEU A 275 -17.81 -10.40 -5.34
CA LEU A 275 -18.04 -9.84 -4.01
C LEU A 275 -19.28 -8.97 -4.02
N GLY A 276 -20.16 -9.17 -3.04
CA GLY A 276 -21.26 -8.27 -2.72
C GLY A 276 -21.17 -7.83 -1.25
N VAL A 277 -21.27 -6.53 -1.01
CA VAL A 277 -21.30 -5.94 0.33
C VAL A 277 -22.45 -4.99 0.44
N VAL A 278 -23.19 -5.06 1.53
CA VAL A 278 -24.22 -4.07 1.89
C VAL A 278 -23.98 -3.65 3.33
N ASN A 279 -23.96 -2.36 3.59
CA ASN A 279 -23.80 -1.84 4.92
C ASN A 279 -24.84 -0.77 5.25
N LEU A 280 -25.21 -0.73 6.52
CA LEU A 280 -26.10 0.27 7.09
C LEU A 280 -25.41 0.93 8.27
N ARG A 281 -25.29 2.24 8.19
CA ARG A 281 -24.76 3.06 9.29
C ARG A 281 -25.87 3.88 9.90
N TYR A 282 -25.91 3.90 11.20
CA TYR A 282 -26.84 4.71 11.98
C TYR A 282 -26.08 5.67 12.90
N HIS A 283 -26.30 6.96 12.72
CA HIS A 283 -25.81 7.99 13.63
C HIS A 283 -26.74 8.08 14.85
N ILE A 284 -26.29 7.56 16.00
CA ILE A 284 -27.13 7.35 17.18
C ILE A 284 -27.47 8.70 17.82
N VAL A 285 -26.57 9.38 18.44
CA VAL A 285 -26.73 10.73 19.03
C VAL A 285 -25.35 11.32 19.32
N HIS A 286 -25.18 12.62 19.11
CA HIS A 286 -24.05 13.46 19.55
C HIS A 286 -22.63 13.03 19.19
N LYS A 287 -22.31 11.92 18.68
CA LYS A 287 -20.94 11.51 18.33
C LYS A 287 -20.79 9.99 18.23
N TRP A 288 -21.87 9.24 18.20
CA TRP A 288 -21.82 7.80 18.10
C TRP A 288 -22.44 7.32 16.80
N ASP A 289 -21.74 6.39 16.12
CA ASP A 289 -22.26 5.69 14.94
C ASP A 289 -22.28 4.19 15.22
N ALA A 290 -23.34 3.52 14.80
CA ALA A 290 -23.39 2.07 14.69
C ALA A 290 -23.27 1.67 13.22
N LEU A 291 -22.57 0.57 12.93
CA LEU A 291 -22.42 -0.02 11.62
C LEU A 291 -22.80 -1.50 11.66
N VAL A 292 -23.59 -1.91 10.70
CA VAL A 292 -23.83 -3.32 10.38
C VAL A 292 -23.54 -3.51 8.91
N GLU A 293 -22.74 -4.52 8.59
CA GLU A 293 -22.34 -4.83 7.22
C GLU A 293 -22.49 -6.33 6.98
N TYR A 294 -23.09 -6.68 5.86
CA TYR A 294 -23.16 -8.04 5.34
C TYR A 294 -22.30 -8.15 4.10
N ARG A 295 -21.52 -9.22 4.02
CA ARG A 295 -20.62 -9.52 2.90
C ARG A 295 -20.89 -10.91 2.38
N GLN A 296 -20.79 -11.07 1.05
CA GLN A 296 -20.82 -12.35 0.38
C GLN A 296 -19.73 -12.40 -0.67
N LEU A 297 -18.84 -13.35 -0.54
CA LEU A 297 -17.80 -13.68 -1.51
C LEU A 297 -18.14 -15.04 -2.14
N HIS A 298 -18.12 -15.09 -3.45
CA HIS A 298 -18.17 -16.34 -4.20
C HIS A 298 -16.87 -16.45 -5.01
N ALA A 299 -16.07 -17.46 -4.73
CA ALA A 299 -14.84 -17.75 -5.45
C ALA A 299 -14.91 -19.17 -6.05
N GLN A 300 -14.42 -19.31 -7.27
CA GLN A 300 -14.60 -20.52 -8.07
C GLN A 300 -14.07 -21.77 -7.37
N ASP A 301 -12.91 -21.66 -6.68
CA ASP A 301 -12.24 -22.80 -6.05
C ASP A 301 -12.57 -22.97 -4.56
N ILE A 302 -13.16 -21.95 -3.93
CA ILE A 302 -13.42 -21.90 -2.47
C ILE A 302 -14.92 -22.07 -2.18
N GLY A 303 -15.78 -21.76 -3.16
CA GLY A 303 -17.23 -21.74 -2.98
C GLY A 303 -17.75 -20.37 -2.53
N THR A 304 -18.80 -20.39 -1.71
CA THR A 304 -19.46 -19.16 -1.23
C THR A 304 -19.22 -19.00 0.26
N ASP A 305 -18.59 -17.89 0.63
CA ASP A 305 -18.42 -17.44 2.00
C ASP A 305 -19.30 -16.23 2.29
N THR A 306 -19.82 -16.16 3.51
CA THR A 306 -20.61 -15.04 4.00
C THR A 306 -20.04 -14.52 5.30
N GLY A 307 -20.11 -13.21 5.50
CA GLY A 307 -19.64 -12.55 6.71
C GLY A 307 -20.55 -11.42 7.14
N VAL A 308 -20.58 -11.18 8.44
CA VAL A 308 -21.25 -10.02 9.04
C VAL A 308 -20.21 -9.26 9.86
N THR A 309 -20.19 -7.95 9.72
CA THR A 309 -19.37 -7.07 10.56
C THR A 309 -20.30 -6.13 11.32
N THR A 310 -20.06 -5.99 12.61
CA THR A 310 -20.75 -5.00 13.45
C THR A 310 -19.72 -4.12 14.15
N ALA A 311 -19.98 -2.82 14.21
CA ALA A 311 -19.07 -1.90 14.88
C ALA A 311 -19.83 -0.70 15.48
N ILE A 312 -19.27 -0.16 16.54
CA ILE A 312 -19.69 1.11 17.13
C ILE A 312 -18.49 2.05 17.09
N TYR A 313 -18.73 3.27 16.65
CA TYR A 313 -17.72 4.32 16.53
C TYR A 313 -18.11 5.52 17.39
N ARG A 314 -17.10 6.15 18.00
CA ARG A 314 -17.25 7.41 18.71
C ARG A 314 -16.39 8.49 18.04
N HIS A 315 -17.01 9.63 17.76
CA HIS A 315 -16.28 10.81 17.31
C HIS A 315 -15.64 11.51 18.51
N VAL A 316 -14.34 11.74 18.45
CA VAL A 316 -13.53 12.43 19.48
C VAL A 316 -13.01 13.73 18.87
N GLY A 317 -13.57 14.85 19.31
CA GLY A 317 -13.32 16.12 18.65
C GLY A 317 -13.89 16.17 17.22
N ASN A 318 -13.29 17.00 16.37
CA ASN A 318 -13.72 17.18 14.98
C ASN A 318 -12.95 16.30 14.00
N ASN A 319 -11.81 15.76 14.42
CA ASN A 319 -10.83 15.16 13.51
C ASN A 319 -10.54 13.68 13.80
N MET A 320 -11.08 13.11 14.86
CA MET A 320 -10.78 11.73 15.24
C MET A 320 -12.05 10.91 15.46
N LYS A 321 -12.00 9.65 15.04
CA LYS A 321 -13.07 8.65 15.25
C LYS A 321 -12.44 7.36 15.74
N ILE A 322 -12.92 6.86 16.88
CA ILE A 322 -12.47 5.60 17.46
C ILE A 322 -13.62 4.61 17.37
N GLY A 323 -13.36 3.42 16.90
CA GLY A 323 -14.36 2.36 16.79
C GLY A 323 -13.88 1.05 17.34
N ALA A 324 -14.82 0.25 17.81
CA ALA A 324 -14.61 -1.13 18.14
C ALA A 324 -15.71 -1.97 17.49
N GLY A 325 -15.36 -3.15 17.04
CA GLY A 325 -16.29 -4.03 16.38
C GLY A 325 -15.85 -5.47 16.37
N TYR A 326 -16.67 -6.30 15.76
CA TYR A 326 -16.40 -7.71 15.57
C TYR A 326 -16.73 -8.11 14.13
N ASN A 327 -15.79 -8.77 13.47
CA ASN A 327 -15.98 -9.36 12.15
C ASN A 327 -16.26 -10.86 12.33
N PHE A 328 -17.43 -11.30 11.90
CA PHE A 328 -17.85 -12.71 11.93
C PHE A 328 -17.46 -13.45 10.63
N GLY A 329 -16.96 -12.73 9.62
CA GLY A 329 -16.51 -13.29 8.34
C GLY A 329 -15.06 -13.76 8.39
N LYS A 330 -14.68 -14.53 7.36
CA LYS A 330 -13.32 -15.06 7.20
C LYS A 330 -12.55 -14.41 6.04
N PHE A 331 -13.11 -13.42 5.37
CA PHE A 331 -12.53 -12.82 4.17
C PHE A 331 -12.59 -11.29 4.22
N SER A 332 -11.66 -10.65 3.52
CA SER A 332 -11.60 -9.21 3.32
C SER A 332 -12.64 -8.72 2.31
N ASP A 333 -12.92 -7.42 2.30
CA ASP A 333 -13.66 -6.75 1.23
C ASP A 333 -12.76 -6.33 0.06
N ASP A 334 -11.49 -6.78 0.07
CA ASP A 334 -10.53 -6.58 -1.02
C ASP A 334 -10.39 -7.86 -1.84
N LEU A 335 -10.73 -7.77 -3.13
CA LEU A 335 -10.59 -8.87 -4.09
C LEU A 335 -9.13 -9.11 -4.56
N ARG A 336 -8.16 -8.38 -4.03
CA ARG A 336 -6.74 -8.62 -4.29
C ARG A 336 -6.27 -9.90 -3.61
N ASP A 337 -6.73 -10.12 -2.38
CA ASP A 337 -6.47 -11.33 -1.62
C ASP A 337 -7.80 -11.96 -1.18
N VAL A 338 -8.12 -13.12 -1.75
CA VAL A 338 -9.34 -13.88 -1.44
C VAL A 338 -9.13 -14.94 -0.36
N THR A 339 -7.89 -15.13 0.09
CA THR A 339 -7.52 -16.16 1.08
C THR A 339 -7.38 -15.60 2.51
N TYR A 340 -7.49 -14.30 2.67
CA TYR A 340 -7.29 -13.60 3.94
C TYR A 340 -8.36 -13.96 4.98
N ASN A 341 -7.94 -14.33 6.19
CA ASN A 341 -8.82 -14.65 7.31
C ASN A 341 -8.84 -13.52 8.33
N ASP A 342 -9.90 -12.72 8.32
CA ASP A 342 -10.07 -11.51 9.15
C ASP A 342 -11.12 -11.67 10.26
N LYS A 343 -11.40 -12.90 10.70
CA LYS A 343 -12.39 -13.15 11.76
C LYS A 343 -11.84 -12.72 13.13
N GLY A 344 -12.55 -11.80 13.80
CA GLY A 344 -12.16 -11.40 15.14
C GLY A 344 -12.67 -10.04 15.60
N ALA A 345 -12.30 -9.67 16.82
CA ALA A 345 -12.53 -8.34 17.35
C ALA A 345 -11.48 -7.37 16.80
N PHE A 346 -11.88 -6.16 16.47
CA PHE A 346 -11.00 -5.11 16.00
C PHE A 346 -11.25 -3.78 16.71
N ILE A 347 -10.20 -2.96 16.76
CA ILE A 347 -10.28 -1.55 17.15
C ILE A 347 -9.79 -0.73 15.95
N ASN A 348 -10.55 0.28 15.58
CA ASN A 348 -10.23 1.15 14.45
C ASN A 348 -10.13 2.60 14.95
N ILE A 349 -9.05 3.28 14.57
CA ILE A 349 -8.83 4.70 14.86
C ILE A 349 -8.65 5.43 13.53
N ILE A 350 -9.55 6.35 13.24
CA ILE A 350 -9.52 7.19 12.04
C ILE A 350 -9.26 8.63 12.50
N ALA A 351 -8.17 9.23 12.02
CA ALA A 351 -7.84 10.61 12.31
C ALA A 351 -7.61 11.38 11.00
N LYS A 352 -8.07 12.65 10.97
CA LYS A 352 -7.76 13.62 9.91
C LYS A 352 -6.80 14.66 10.50
N PHE A 353 -5.66 14.82 9.84
CA PHE A 353 -4.64 15.81 10.15
C PHE A 353 -4.62 16.89 9.07
#